data_3cbba8abcda154343e140769e027ee25
#
_entry.id   3cbba8abcda154343e140769e027ee25
#
_cell.length_a   1.000
_cell.length_b   1.000
_cell.length_c   1.000
_cell.angle_alpha   90.00
_cell.angle_beta   90.00
_cell.angle_gamma   90.00
#
_symmetry.space_group_name_H-M   'P 1'
#
loop_
_entity.id
_entity.type
_entity.pdbx_description
1 polymer ?
#
loop_
_entity_poly.entity_id
_entity_poly.type
_entity_poly.pdbx_seq_one_letter_code
_entity_poly.pdbx_strand_id
1 'polypeptide(L)' 'MSAEAAAIAAHAVVLQSDARALTECAERLHEIEARLEAGGLAPPWLREAVNAHLVACVAAAADLTTAAAHLRRYAERARS' A
#
# COMPACT_ATOMS: atom_id res chain seq x y z
N MET A 1 18.22 14.05 -19.34
CA MET A 1 17.07 13.16 -19.04
C MET A 1 15.90 13.53 -19.93
N SER A 2 15.22 12.57 -20.50
CA SER A 2 14.04 12.82 -21.31
C SER A 2 12.86 13.22 -20.42
N ALA A 3 11.90 13.95 -21.01
CA ALA A 3 10.66 14.30 -20.32
C ALA A 3 9.88 13.04 -19.93
N GLU A 4 9.92 11.99 -20.78
CA GLU A 4 9.28 10.72 -20.48
C GLU A 4 9.89 10.03 -19.27
N ALA A 5 11.23 9.95 -19.19
CA ALA A 5 11.91 9.35 -18.04
C ALA A 5 11.61 10.12 -16.76
N ALA A 6 11.55 11.46 -16.82
CA ALA A 6 11.21 12.28 -15.68
C ALA A 6 9.78 12.04 -15.20
N ALA A 7 8.83 11.91 -16.14
CA ALA A 7 7.43 11.62 -15.82
C ALA A 7 7.28 10.24 -15.17
N ILE A 8 8.01 9.24 -15.65
CA ILE A 8 7.99 7.89 -15.10
C ILE A 8 8.55 7.89 -13.67
N ALA A 9 9.67 8.58 -13.45
CA ALA A 9 10.28 8.70 -12.13
C ALA A 9 9.33 9.40 -11.16
N ALA A 10 8.64 10.45 -11.60
CA ALA A 10 7.66 11.17 -10.78
C ALA A 10 6.48 10.26 -10.41
N HIS A 11 6.01 9.45 -11.35
CA HIS A 11 4.92 8.51 -11.08
C HIS A 11 5.33 7.44 -10.06
N ALA A 12 6.58 6.98 -10.13
CA ALA A 12 7.11 6.05 -9.13
C ALA A 12 7.04 6.62 -7.71
N VAL A 13 7.33 7.92 -7.56
CA VAL A 13 7.22 8.60 -6.25
C VAL A 13 5.77 8.61 -5.76
N VAL A 14 4.81 8.86 -6.65
CA VAL A 14 3.38 8.82 -6.31
C VAL A 14 2.97 7.44 -5.83
N LEU A 15 3.35 6.39 -6.55
CA LEU A 15 3.03 5.02 -6.15
C LEU A 15 3.64 4.66 -4.80
N GLN A 16 4.84 5.12 -4.51
CA GLN A 16 5.49 4.89 -3.23
C GLN A 16 4.75 5.58 -2.09
N SER A 17 4.29 6.81 -2.33
CA SER A 17 3.47 7.55 -1.37
C SER A 17 2.15 6.83 -1.10
N ASP A 18 1.50 6.33 -2.15
CA ASP A 18 0.24 5.59 -2.03
C ASP A 18 0.45 4.28 -1.26
N ALA A 19 1.56 3.58 -1.51
CA ALA A 19 1.90 2.36 -0.77
C ALA A 19 2.05 2.65 0.73
N ARG A 20 2.68 3.77 1.08
CA ARG A 20 2.84 4.18 2.47
C ARG A 20 1.50 4.47 3.13
N ALA A 21 0.61 5.16 2.42
CA ALA A 21 -0.74 5.45 2.91
C ALA A 21 -1.53 4.16 3.17
N LEU A 22 -1.41 3.17 2.29
CA LEU A 22 -2.05 1.87 2.47
C LEU A 22 -1.48 1.10 3.66
N THR A 23 -0.17 1.18 3.88
CA THR A 23 0.47 0.58 5.07
C THR A 23 -0.05 1.21 6.35
N GLU A 24 -0.16 2.53 6.40
CA GLU A 24 -0.74 3.24 7.55
C GLU A 24 -2.20 2.85 7.79
N CYS A 25 -2.97 2.70 6.71
CA CYS A 25 -4.34 2.23 6.79
C CYS A 25 -4.41 0.81 7.38
N ALA A 26 -3.53 -0.08 6.95
CA ALA A 26 -3.46 -1.45 7.48
C ALA A 26 -3.12 -1.45 8.98
N GLU A 27 -2.22 -0.57 9.42
CA GLU A 27 -1.88 -0.43 10.85
C GLU A 27 -3.09 0.00 11.67
N ARG A 28 -3.87 0.96 11.19
CA ARG A 28 -5.11 1.40 11.86
C ARG A 28 -6.15 0.29 11.91
N LEU A 29 -6.31 -0.46 10.84
CA LEU A 29 -7.22 -1.61 10.81
C LEU A 29 -6.79 -2.69 11.78
N HIS A 30 -5.49 -2.91 11.91
CA HIS A 30 -4.95 -3.86 12.88
C HIS A 30 -5.28 -3.45 14.32
N GLU A 31 -5.18 -2.16 14.64
CA GLU A 31 -5.57 -1.64 15.94
C GLU A 31 -7.07 -1.82 16.21
N ILE A 32 -7.91 -1.57 15.18
CA ILE A 32 -9.36 -1.79 15.28
C ILE A 32 -9.65 -3.27 15.54
N GLU A 33 -8.98 -4.16 14.81
CA GLU A 33 -9.11 -5.61 14.99
C GLU A 33 -8.79 -6.02 16.42
N ALA A 34 -7.71 -5.49 16.98
CA ALA A 34 -7.32 -5.76 18.36
C ALA A 34 -8.38 -5.29 19.37
N ARG A 35 -8.96 -4.11 19.12
CA ARG A 35 -10.03 -3.57 20.00
C ARG A 35 -11.30 -4.41 19.91
N LEU A 36 -11.68 -4.85 18.71
CA LEU A 36 -12.83 -5.72 18.53
C LEU A 36 -12.64 -7.06 19.25
N GLU A 37 -11.45 -7.61 19.16
CA GLU A 37 -11.10 -8.85 19.85
C GLU A 37 -11.16 -8.67 21.37
N ALA A 38 -10.57 -7.61 21.89
CA ALA A 38 -10.56 -7.32 23.34
C ALA A 38 -11.97 -7.07 23.89
N GLY A 39 -12.85 -6.45 23.11
CA GLY A 39 -14.22 -6.16 23.51
C GLY A 39 -15.10 -7.40 23.59
N GLY A 40 -14.83 -8.41 22.77
CA GLY A 40 -15.53 -9.68 22.77
C GLY A 40 -16.99 -9.64 22.33
N LEU A 41 -17.50 -8.46 21.92
CA LEU A 41 -18.91 -8.26 21.56
C LEU A 41 -19.15 -8.09 20.06
N ALA A 42 -18.08 -7.97 19.27
CA ALA A 42 -18.21 -7.78 17.84
C ALA A 42 -18.73 -9.05 17.16
N PRO A 43 -19.71 -8.92 16.25
CA PRO A 43 -20.19 -10.09 15.51
C PRO A 43 -19.09 -10.62 14.59
N PRO A 44 -19.06 -11.93 14.33
CA PRO A 44 -18.01 -12.54 13.49
C PRO A 44 -17.88 -11.89 12.11
N TRP A 45 -18.99 -11.50 11.48
CA TRP A 45 -18.95 -10.90 10.15
C TRP A 45 -18.16 -9.57 10.14
N LEU A 46 -18.23 -8.81 11.25
CA LEU A 46 -17.51 -7.53 11.33
C LEU A 46 -16.00 -7.78 11.46
N ARG A 47 -15.60 -8.73 12.31
CA ARG A 47 -14.19 -9.08 12.45
C ARG A 47 -13.60 -9.63 11.14
N GLU A 48 -14.38 -10.47 10.46
CA GLU A 48 -13.98 -11.01 9.16
C GLU A 48 -13.80 -9.90 8.12
N ALA A 49 -14.74 -8.93 8.08
CA ALA A 49 -14.68 -7.81 7.15
C ALA A 49 -13.45 -6.92 7.41
N VAL A 50 -13.17 -6.62 8.68
CA VAL A 50 -11.99 -5.81 9.05
C VAL A 50 -10.71 -6.54 8.65
N ASN A 51 -10.62 -7.83 8.93
CA ASN A 51 -9.45 -8.64 8.55
C ASN A 51 -9.27 -8.67 7.03
N ALA A 52 -10.35 -8.83 6.26
CA ALA A 52 -10.28 -8.85 4.80
C ALA A 52 -9.75 -7.53 4.25
N HIS A 53 -10.20 -6.40 4.80
CA HIS A 53 -9.71 -5.09 4.39
C HIS A 53 -8.23 -4.88 4.75
N LEU A 54 -7.83 -5.35 5.93
CA LEU A 54 -6.43 -5.29 6.35
C LEU A 54 -5.54 -6.06 5.38
N VAL A 55 -5.90 -7.29 5.06
CA VAL A 55 -5.15 -8.14 4.13
C VAL A 55 -5.07 -7.49 2.75
N ALA A 56 -6.18 -6.91 2.27
CA ALA A 56 -6.22 -6.23 0.98
C ALA A 56 -5.28 -5.01 0.95
N CYS A 57 -5.24 -4.22 2.03
CA CYS A 57 -4.35 -3.05 2.13
C CYS A 57 -2.88 -3.47 2.12
N VAL A 58 -2.53 -4.54 2.84
CA VAL A 58 -1.16 -5.06 2.87
C VAL A 58 -0.73 -5.54 1.48
N ALA A 59 -1.59 -6.29 0.80
CA ALA A 59 -1.31 -6.79 -0.55
C ALA A 59 -1.16 -5.64 -1.55
N ALA A 60 -2.06 -4.66 -1.49
CA ALA A 60 -2.01 -3.49 -2.38
C ALA A 60 -0.75 -2.66 -2.15
N ALA A 61 -0.34 -2.46 -0.89
CA ALA A 61 0.89 -1.73 -0.58
C ALA A 61 2.11 -2.44 -1.16
N ALA A 62 2.18 -3.75 -1.05
CA ALA A 62 3.26 -4.54 -1.62
C ALA A 62 3.32 -4.43 -3.14
N ASP A 63 2.16 -4.51 -3.80
CA ASP A 63 2.07 -4.37 -5.25
C ASP A 63 2.54 -3.01 -5.74
N LEU A 64 2.11 -1.94 -5.06
CA LEU A 64 2.51 -0.58 -5.43
C LEU A 64 4.00 -0.34 -5.19
N THR A 65 4.56 -0.91 -4.13
CA THR A 65 6.00 -0.83 -3.84
C THR A 65 6.81 -1.50 -4.95
N THR A 66 6.36 -2.68 -5.40
CA THR A 66 6.99 -3.39 -6.50
C THR A 66 6.91 -2.61 -7.81
N ALA A 67 5.73 -2.08 -8.13
CA ALA A 67 5.54 -1.27 -9.33
C ALA A 67 6.42 -0.01 -9.32
N ALA A 68 6.51 0.67 -8.18
CA ALA A 68 7.36 1.84 -8.03
C ALA A 68 8.84 1.49 -8.28
N ALA A 69 9.30 0.37 -7.77
CA ALA A 69 10.67 -0.09 -7.98
C ALA A 69 10.96 -0.38 -9.45
N HIS A 70 10.02 -1.01 -10.15
CA HIS A 70 10.15 -1.28 -11.59
C HIS A 70 10.23 0.01 -12.40
N LEU A 71 9.38 0.99 -12.09
CA LEU A 71 9.37 2.27 -12.78
C LEU A 71 10.66 3.05 -12.54
N ARG A 72 11.17 3.04 -11.31
CA ARG A 72 12.44 3.70 -11.01
C ARG A 72 13.60 3.10 -11.80
N ARG A 73 13.67 1.77 -11.83
CA ARG A 73 14.73 1.10 -12.59
C ARG A 73 14.65 1.39 -14.08
N TYR A 74 13.44 1.42 -14.63
CA TYR A 74 13.25 1.77 -16.02
C TYR A 74 13.69 3.21 -16.30
N ALA A 75 13.28 4.15 -15.45
CA ALA A 75 13.65 5.56 -15.59
C ALA A 75 15.16 5.75 -15.50
N GLU A 76 15.83 5.04 -14.61
CA GLU A 76 17.30 5.10 -14.47
C GLU A 76 18.01 4.60 -15.72
N ARG A 77 17.54 3.49 -16.31
CA ARG A 77 18.10 2.99 -17.58
C ARG A 77 17.86 3.94 -18.73
N ALA A 78 16.70 4.60 -18.77
CA ALA A 78 16.38 5.57 -19.81
C ALA A 78 17.21 6.85 -19.70
N ARG A 79 17.78 7.12 -18.53
CA ARG A 79 18.68 8.28 -18.32
C ARG A 79 20.10 8.06 -18.83
N SER A 80 20.53 6.81 -18.82
CA SER A 80 21.87 6.47 -19.31
C SER A 80 21.86 6.20 -20.81
#